data_e3f962acd0a8f4b33e08727ac912d1d6
#
_entry.id   e3f962acd0a8f4b33e08727ac912d1d6
#
_cell.length_a   1.000
_cell.length_b   1.000
_cell.length_c   1.000
_cell.angle_alpha   90.00
_cell.angle_beta   90.00
_cell.angle_gamma   90.00
#
_symmetry.space_group_name_H-M   'P 1'
#
loop_
_entity.id
_entity.type
_entity.pdbx_description
1 polymer ?
#
loop_
_entity_poly.entity_id
_entity_poly.type
_entity_poly.pdbx_seq_one_letter_code
_entity_poly.pdbx_strand_id
1 'polypeptide(L)'
;DKELEFVIGHEVAHYIYQHALYPNPQTTENRSLKLNILNLGRAAEISADRIGFLACGDLESSLRTNLKLASGLNDKHLNFKFSAYLDQLRELETLGKSETQLFSTHPSFLIRMQALIWFSMTKEYHEFFETKKKGSYSISDIDKKIENSIKKVIGNEIEVSNKEIIDRALLWGSLNLYLIDKKFTKSEQSK
;
A
#
# COMPACT_ATOMS: atom_id res chain seq x y z
N ASP A 1 -19.91 7.05 -11.43
CA ASP A 1 -19.68 7.48 -10.05
C ASP A 1 -18.20 7.24 -9.70
N LYS A 2 -17.46 8.34 -9.48
CA LYS A 2 -16.00 8.32 -9.25
C LYS A 2 -15.61 7.50 -8.02
N GLU A 3 -16.40 7.51 -6.99
CA GLU A 3 -16.14 6.72 -5.78
C GLU A 3 -16.27 5.21 -6.07
N LEU A 4 -17.29 4.83 -6.86
CA LEU A 4 -17.45 3.43 -7.28
C LEU A 4 -16.32 2.98 -8.22
N GLU A 5 -15.90 3.84 -9.15
CA GLU A 5 -14.74 3.57 -10.03
C GLU A 5 -13.48 3.33 -9.22
N PHE A 6 -13.26 4.13 -8.16
CA PHE A 6 -12.14 3.93 -7.23
C PHE A 6 -12.21 2.55 -6.55
N VAL A 7 -13.35 2.20 -5.97
CA VAL A 7 -13.52 0.91 -5.26
C VAL A 7 -13.30 -0.26 -6.22
N ILE A 8 -13.91 -0.22 -7.40
CA ILE A 8 -13.76 -1.29 -8.40
C ILE A 8 -12.29 -1.42 -8.81
N GLY A 9 -11.61 -0.30 -9.12
CA GLY A 9 -10.19 -0.30 -9.47
C GLY A 9 -9.30 -0.87 -8.36
N HIS A 10 -9.60 -0.54 -7.10
CA HIS A 10 -8.92 -1.07 -5.92
C HIS A 10 -9.06 -2.61 -5.82
N GLU A 11 -10.29 -3.13 -5.93
CA GLU A 11 -10.54 -4.57 -5.87
C GLU A 11 -9.93 -5.32 -7.07
N VAL A 12 -10.00 -4.73 -8.26
CA VAL A 12 -9.34 -5.28 -9.46
C VAL A 12 -7.82 -5.37 -9.27
N ALA A 13 -7.20 -4.38 -8.61
CA ALA A 13 -5.77 -4.44 -8.30
C ALA A 13 -5.42 -5.60 -7.37
N HIS A 14 -6.24 -5.85 -6.33
CA HIS A 14 -6.05 -7.02 -5.46
C HIS A 14 -6.09 -8.33 -6.24
N TYR A 15 -6.98 -8.43 -7.23
CA TYR A 15 -7.08 -9.60 -8.10
C TYR A 15 -5.86 -9.73 -9.02
N ILE A 16 -5.50 -8.66 -9.75
CA ILE A 16 -4.38 -8.67 -10.73
C ILE A 16 -3.04 -8.97 -10.05
N TYR A 17 -2.77 -8.35 -8.90
CA TYR A 17 -1.54 -8.54 -8.14
C TYR A 17 -1.56 -9.76 -7.22
N GLN A 18 -2.65 -10.52 -7.24
CA GLN A 18 -2.81 -11.75 -6.46
C GLN A 18 -2.56 -11.56 -4.96
N HIS A 19 -2.99 -10.43 -4.40
CA HIS A 19 -2.78 -10.11 -2.99
C HIS A 19 -3.40 -11.15 -2.04
N ALA A 20 -4.44 -11.88 -2.49
CA ALA A 20 -5.05 -12.98 -1.74
C ALA A 20 -4.11 -14.17 -1.50
N LEU A 21 -3.02 -14.28 -2.27
CA LEU A 21 -2.02 -15.33 -2.10
C LEU A 21 -0.93 -14.96 -1.07
N TYR A 22 -0.97 -13.77 -0.49
CA TYR A 22 -0.01 -13.38 0.52
C TYR A 22 -0.16 -14.24 1.79
N PRO A 23 0.95 -14.55 2.47
CA PRO A 23 0.89 -15.34 3.69
C PRO A 23 -0.01 -14.70 4.75
N ASN A 24 -0.74 -15.53 5.51
CA ASN A 24 -1.52 -15.03 6.64
C ASN A 24 -0.61 -14.75 7.84
N PRO A 25 -0.59 -13.55 8.42
CA PRO A 25 0.25 -13.21 9.57
C PRO A 25 -0.09 -14.00 10.84
N GLN A 26 -1.25 -14.66 10.90
CA GLN A 26 -1.65 -15.51 12.04
C GLN A 26 -1.01 -16.89 11.99
N THR A 27 -0.42 -17.30 10.87
CA THR A 27 0.20 -18.63 10.72
C THR A 27 1.61 -18.72 11.30
N THR A 28 2.15 -17.65 11.87
CA THR A 28 3.50 -17.61 12.42
C THR A 28 3.54 -17.01 13.82
N GLU A 29 4.27 -17.65 14.72
CA GLU A 29 4.61 -17.14 16.05
C GLU A 29 5.85 -16.23 16.02
N ASN A 30 6.61 -16.26 14.94
CA ASN A 30 7.77 -15.38 14.79
C ASN A 30 7.34 -13.93 14.59
N ARG A 31 7.54 -13.12 15.63
CA ARG A 31 7.13 -11.69 15.65
C ARG A 31 7.66 -10.92 14.45
N SER A 32 8.90 -11.14 14.07
CA SER A 32 9.53 -10.43 12.97
C SER A 32 8.94 -10.83 11.61
N LEU A 33 8.75 -12.12 11.38
CA LEU A 33 8.11 -12.62 10.17
C LEU A 33 6.66 -12.10 10.08
N LYS A 34 5.94 -12.10 11.20
CA LYS A 34 4.59 -11.54 11.29
C LYS A 34 4.54 -10.06 10.88
N LEU A 35 5.46 -9.25 11.38
CA LEU A 35 5.55 -7.82 11.01
C LEU A 35 5.88 -7.62 9.53
N ASN A 36 6.73 -8.45 8.94
CA ASN A 36 7.03 -8.39 7.52
C ASN A 36 5.83 -8.76 6.65
N ILE A 37 5.07 -9.79 7.03
CA ILE A 37 3.82 -10.15 6.34
C ILE A 37 2.80 -9.00 6.44
N LEU A 38 2.66 -8.37 7.61
CA LEU A 38 1.81 -7.20 7.78
C LEU A 38 2.25 -6.01 6.92
N ASN A 39 3.57 -5.78 6.78
CA ASN A 39 4.09 -4.73 5.92
C ASN A 39 3.81 -5.01 4.43
N LEU A 40 3.90 -6.27 4.02
CA LEU A 40 3.52 -6.69 2.67
C LEU A 40 2.04 -6.41 2.41
N GLY A 41 1.15 -6.73 3.35
CA GLY A 41 -0.28 -6.40 3.28
C GLY A 41 -0.53 -4.89 3.18
N ARG A 42 0.22 -4.08 3.94
CA ARG A 42 0.13 -2.61 3.86
C ARG A 42 0.57 -2.06 2.51
N ALA A 43 1.62 -2.60 1.93
CA ALA A 43 2.07 -2.24 0.58
C ALA A 43 1.02 -2.64 -0.47
N ALA A 44 0.36 -3.78 -0.29
CA ALA A 44 -0.75 -4.23 -1.14
C ALA A 44 -1.91 -3.24 -1.15
N GLU A 45 -2.35 -2.75 0.02
CA GLU A 45 -3.41 -1.75 0.14
C GLU A 45 -3.04 -0.44 -0.58
N ILE A 46 -1.80 0.04 -0.42
CA ILE A 46 -1.32 1.26 -1.06
C ILE A 46 -1.26 1.10 -2.58
N SER A 47 -0.82 -0.06 -3.08
CA SER A 47 -0.79 -0.34 -4.52
C SER A 47 -2.20 -0.44 -5.10
N ALA A 48 -3.13 -1.07 -4.39
CA ALA A 48 -4.53 -1.14 -4.78
C ALA A 48 -5.20 0.23 -4.82
N ASP A 49 -4.93 1.09 -3.83
CA ASP A 49 -5.40 2.48 -3.83
C ASP A 49 -4.91 3.28 -5.03
N ARG A 50 -3.65 3.11 -5.44
CA ARG A 50 -3.10 3.78 -6.63
C ARG A 50 -3.85 3.37 -7.90
N ILE A 51 -4.14 2.09 -8.07
CA ILE A 51 -4.93 1.61 -9.21
C ILE A 51 -6.37 2.11 -9.14
N GLY A 52 -6.99 2.11 -7.97
CA GLY A 52 -8.31 2.73 -7.76
C GLY A 52 -8.31 4.20 -8.15
N PHE A 53 -7.29 4.95 -7.76
CA PHE A 53 -7.13 6.35 -8.12
C PHE A 53 -6.91 6.54 -9.64
N LEU A 54 -6.10 5.71 -10.29
CA LEU A 54 -5.94 5.75 -11.74
C LEU A 54 -7.25 5.42 -12.46
N ALA A 55 -8.06 4.50 -11.94
CA ALA A 55 -9.36 4.14 -12.52
C ALA A 55 -10.37 5.29 -12.44
N CYS A 56 -10.46 6.00 -11.30
CA CYS A 56 -11.41 7.10 -11.13
C CYS A 56 -10.89 8.45 -11.64
N GLY A 57 -9.58 8.65 -11.70
CA GLY A 57 -8.93 9.88 -12.18
C GLY A 57 -9.21 11.13 -11.35
N ASP A 58 -9.74 10.99 -10.13
CA ASP A 58 -10.09 12.11 -9.25
C ASP A 58 -9.59 11.90 -7.82
N LEU A 59 -8.65 12.76 -7.40
CA LEU A 59 -8.01 12.66 -6.09
C LEU A 59 -9.01 12.89 -4.95
N GLU A 60 -9.90 13.87 -5.09
CA GLU A 60 -10.85 14.19 -4.02
C GLU A 60 -11.81 13.02 -3.76
N SER A 61 -12.37 12.43 -4.81
CA SER A 61 -13.21 11.25 -4.72
C SER A 61 -12.46 10.06 -4.11
N SER A 62 -11.20 9.85 -4.48
CA SER A 62 -10.35 8.78 -3.92
C SER A 62 -10.13 8.95 -2.41
N LEU A 63 -9.80 10.17 -1.97
CA LEU A 63 -9.60 10.48 -0.55
C LEU A 63 -10.90 10.36 0.25
N ARG A 64 -12.01 10.85 -0.31
CA ARG A 64 -13.34 10.75 0.29
C ARG A 64 -13.78 9.30 0.43
N THR A 65 -13.56 8.47 -0.60
CA THR A 65 -13.88 7.04 -0.55
C THR A 65 -13.10 6.33 0.55
N ASN A 66 -11.78 6.56 0.63
CA ASN A 66 -10.97 6.00 1.72
C ASN A 66 -11.49 6.41 3.10
N LEU A 67 -11.90 7.67 3.27
CA LEU A 67 -12.44 8.14 4.53
C LEU A 67 -13.81 7.50 4.86
N LYS A 68 -14.69 7.33 3.86
CA LYS A 68 -15.97 6.62 4.02
C LYS A 68 -15.75 5.18 4.44
N LEU A 69 -14.86 4.46 3.77
CA LEU A 69 -14.54 3.06 4.07
C LEU A 69 -13.94 2.92 5.49
N ALA A 70 -13.08 3.84 5.89
CA ALA A 70 -12.46 3.80 7.22
C ALA A 70 -13.42 4.18 8.36
N SER A 71 -14.36 5.13 8.14
CA SER A 71 -15.24 5.64 9.15
C SER A 71 -16.63 4.97 9.18
N GLY A 72 -17.06 4.35 8.08
CA GLY A 72 -18.42 3.86 7.88
C GLY A 72 -19.46 4.99 7.75
N LEU A 73 -19.03 6.25 7.64
CA LEU A 73 -19.92 7.40 7.56
C LEU A 73 -20.36 7.66 6.12
N ASN A 74 -21.62 8.09 5.97
CA ASN A 74 -22.12 8.58 4.69
C ASN A 74 -21.87 10.09 4.52
N ASP A 75 -22.12 10.63 3.32
CA ASP A 75 -21.86 12.04 2.98
C ASP A 75 -22.49 13.06 3.91
N LYS A 76 -23.65 12.74 4.50
CA LYS A 76 -24.38 13.65 5.40
C LYS A 76 -23.60 13.92 6.69
N HIS A 77 -22.73 13.00 7.09
CA HIS A 77 -21.97 13.04 8.33
C HIS A 77 -20.48 13.25 8.10
N LEU A 78 -20.05 13.29 6.83
CA LEU A 78 -18.65 13.38 6.44
C LEU A 78 -18.31 14.82 6.06
N ASN A 79 -17.69 15.56 6.98
CA ASN A 79 -17.15 16.89 6.70
C ASN A 79 -15.64 16.80 6.48
N PHE A 80 -15.24 16.37 5.27
CA PHE A 80 -13.84 16.28 4.93
C PHE A 80 -13.25 17.67 4.69
N LYS A 81 -12.31 18.07 5.55
CA LYS A 81 -11.48 19.28 5.38
C LYS A 81 -10.04 18.85 5.23
N PHE A 82 -9.46 19.13 4.07
CA PHE A 82 -8.07 18.78 3.75
C PHE A 82 -7.07 19.36 4.77
N SER A 83 -7.30 20.57 5.28
CA SER A 83 -6.46 21.17 6.32
C SER A 83 -6.48 20.38 7.62
N ALA A 84 -7.65 19.98 8.09
CA ALA A 84 -7.77 19.16 9.30
C ALA A 84 -7.08 17.79 9.16
N TYR A 85 -7.14 17.22 7.95
CA TYR A 85 -6.41 16.00 7.63
C TYR A 85 -4.88 16.18 7.73
N LEU A 86 -4.34 17.28 7.18
CA LEU A 86 -2.92 17.59 7.27
C LEU A 86 -2.46 17.79 8.72
N ASP A 87 -3.31 18.38 9.56
CA ASP A 87 -3.03 18.58 10.98
C ASP A 87 -2.98 17.22 11.72
N GLN A 88 -3.92 16.32 11.42
CA GLN A 88 -3.89 14.94 11.95
C GLN A 88 -2.64 14.16 11.52
N LEU A 89 -2.16 14.34 10.28
CA LEU A 89 -0.90 13.74 9.85
C LEU A 89 0.29 14.22 10.67
N ARG A 90 0.36 15.53 10.96
CA ARG A 90 1.42 16.10 11.81
C ARG A 90 1.34 15.58 13.23
N GLU A 91 0.14 15.46 13.79
CA GLU A 91 -0.05 14.87 15.12
C GLU A 91 0.42 13.41 15.17
N LEU A 92 0.10 12.60 14.15
CA LEU A 92 0.58 11.21 14.09
C LEU A 92 2.11 11.10 14.03
N GLU A 93 2.79 12.04 13.40
CA GLU A 93 4.25 12.08 13.38
C GLU A 93 4.84 12.37 14.77
N THR A 94 4.09 13.02 15.65
CA THR A 94 4.49 13.39 17.02
C THR A 94 4.03 12.38 18.08
N LEU A 95 2.90 11.69 17.84
CA LEU A 95 2.39 10.63 18.71
C LEU A 95 3.27 9.39 18.57
N GLY A 96 3.87 8.98 19.67
CA GLY A 96 4.70 7.80 19.74
C GLY A 96 3.99 6.52 19.29
N LYS A 97 4.77 5.50 19.02
CA LYS A 97 4.38 4.18 18.52
C LYS A 97 3.27 3.55 19.37
N SER A 98 2.16 3.16 18.75
CA SER A 98 1.12 2.37 19.40
C SER A 98 1.24 0.91 19.00
N GLU A 99 1.27 -0.02 19.97
CA GLU A 99 1.27 -1.46 19.69
C GLU A 99 0.07 -1.90 18.87
N THR A 100 -1.08 -1.24 19.04
CA THR A 100 -2.31 -1.52 18.26
C THR A 100 -2.12 -1.22 16.77
N GLN A 101 -1.34 -0.21 16.42
CA GLN A 101 -1.02 0.11 15.02
C GLN A 101 0.02 -0.83 14.43
N LEU A 102 0.94 -1.35 15.27
CA LEU A 102 1.97 -2.29 14.87
C LEU A 102 1.39 -3.57 14.28
N PHE A 103 0.34 -4.11 14.90
CA PHE A 103 -0.31 -5.36 14.50
C PHE A 103 -1.58 -5.17 13.67
N SER A 104 -1.91 -3.96 13.25
CA SER A 104 -3.00 -3.71 12.32
C SER A 104 -2.68 -4.33 10.94
N THR A 105 -3.63 -5.06 10.38
CA THR A 105 -3.52 -5.66 9.05
C THR A 105 -3.56 -4.63 7.94
N HIS A 106 -4.18 -3.47 8.19
CA HIS A 106 -4.26 -2.38 7.23
C HIS A 106 -3.42 -1.19 7.71
N PRO A 107 -2.76 -0.44 6.78
CA PRO A 107 -2.15 0.82 7.16
C PRO A 107 -3.23 1.76 7.67
N SER A 108 -2.85 2.67 8.56
CA SER A 108 -3.81 3.71 8.96
C SER A 108 -4.30 4.41 7.69
N PHE A 109 -5.59 4.70 7.61
CA PHE A 109 -6.17 5.38 6.45
C PHE A 109 -5.45 6.72 6.15
N LEU A 110 -4.86 7.35 7.15
CA LEU A 110 -4.06 8.56 7.01
C LEU A 110 -2.80 8.33 6.16
N ILE A 111 -2.11 7.20 6.34
CA ILE A 111 -0.96 6.84 5.50
C ILE A 111 -1.42 6.53 4.07
N ARG A 112 -2.54 5.84 3.90
CA ARG A 112 -3.11 5.54 2.57
C ARG A 112 -3.46 6.82 1.82
N MET A 113 -4.14 7.76 2.47
CA MET A 113 -4.46 9.07 1.88
C MET A 113 -3.20 9.88 1.54
N GLN A 114 -2.20 9.89 2.42
CA GLN A 114 -0.91 10.55 2.17
C GLN A 114 -0.21 9.94 0.94
N ALA A 115 -0.23 8.62 0.82
CA ALA A 115 0.35 7.91 -0.31
C ALA A 115 -0.33 8.29 -1.64
N LEU A 116 -1.66 8.44 -1.67
CA LEU A 116 -2.41 8.91 -2.84
C LEU A 116 -2.05 10.36 -3.22
N ILE A 117 -1.95 11.25 -2.21
CA ILE A 117 -1.56 12.65 -2.45
C ILE A 117 -0.16 12.71 -3.06
N TRP A 118 0.80 11.97 -2.50
CA TRP A 118 2.15 11.93 -3.06
C TRP A 118 2.19 11.30 -4.45
N PHE A 119 1.40 10.24 -4.68
CA PHE A 119 1.30 9.61 -6.00
C PHE A 119 0.76 10.58 -7.05
N SER A 120 -0.24 11.42 -6.71
CA SER A 120 -0.74 12.46 -7.61
C SER A 120 0.29 13.52 -8.01
N MET A 121 1.43 13.59 -7.30
CA MET A 121 2.53 14.51 -7.58
C MET A 121 3.67 13.86 -8.37
N THR A 122 3.52 12.59 -8.78
CA THR A 122 4.57 11.88 -9.52
C THR A 122 4.58 12.21 -11.01
N LYS A 123 5.72 12.04 -11.63
CA LYS A 123 5.90 12.18 -13.09
C LYS A 123 5.03 11.18 -13.82
N GLU A 124 5.05 9.93 -13.36
CA GLU A 124 4.32 8.80 -13.95
C GLU A 124 2.80 9.01 -13.90
N TYR A 125 2.26 9.59 -12.82
CA TYR A 125 0.84 9.99 -12.78
C TYR A 125 0.51 11.02 -13.84
N HIS A 126 1.35 12.07 -13.97
CA HIS A 126 1.13 13.14 -14.95
C HIS A 126 1.31 12.67 -16.39
N GLU A 127 2.22 11.74 -16.63
CA GLU A 127 2.40 11.09 -17.94
C GLU A 127 1.20 10.24 -18.29
N PHE A 128 0.69 9.42 -17.34
CA PHE A 128 -0.47 8.56 -17.56
C PHE A 128 -1.73 9.35 -17.98
N PHE A 129 -1.97 10.50 -17.36
CA PHE A 129 -3.12 11.35 -17.68
C PHE A 129 -2.81 12.43 -18.72
N GLU A 130 -1.62 12.41 -19.35
CA GLU A 130 -1.19 13.39 -20.36
C GLU A 130 -1.38 14.84 -19.89
N THR A 131 -1.17 15.10 -18.60
CA THR A 131 -1.40 16.43 -18.03
C THR A 131 -0.32 17.41 -18.45
N LYS A 132 -0.64 18.72 -18.56
CA LYS A 132 0.35 19.77 -18.82
C LYS A 132 1.32 20.01 -17.65
N LYS A 133 1.00 19.49 -16.47
CA LYS A 133 1.83 19.63 -15.26
C LYS A 133 2.96 18.59 -15.29
N LYS A 134 4.15 19.01 -14.90
CA LYS A 134 5.29 18.11 -14.70
C LYS A 134 5.25 17.64 -13.25
N GLY A 135 5.26 16.33 -13.02
CA GLY A 135 5.40 15.77 -11.69
C GLY A 135 6.73 16.13 -11.04
N SER A 136 6.71 16.37 -9.74
CA SER A 136 7.90 16.77 -8.95
C SER A 136 8.71 15.58 -8.45
N TYR A 137 8.12 14.40 -8.37
CA TYR A 137 8.70 13.19 -7.79
C TYR A 137 8.63 12.02 -8.78
N SER A 138 9.52 11.04 -8.63
CA SER A 138 9.34 9.70 -9.22
C SER A 138 8.55 8.79 -8.28
N ILE A 139 7.95 7.71 -8.80
CA ILE A 139 7.32 6.67 -7.97
C ILE A 139 8.32 6.14 -6.93
N SER A 140 9.58 5.90 -7.33
CA SER A 140 10.62 5.42 -6.43
C SER A 140 10.90 6.37 -5.25
N ASP A 141 10.84 7.69 -5.47
CA ASP A 141 11.01 8.67 -4.38
C ASP A 141 9.83 8.61 -3.41
N ILE A 142 8.62 8.44 -3.93
CA ILE A 142 7.41 8.32 -3.13
C ILE A 142 7.39 7.01 -2.36
N ASP A 143 7.79 5.90 -2.96
CA ASP A 143 7.85 4.59 -2.29
C ASP A 143 8.78 4.63 -1.08
N LYS A 144 9.95 5.25 -1.21
CA LYS A 144 10.86 5.47 -0.07
C LYS A 144 10.24 6.33 1.03
N LYS A 145 9.49 7.39 0.67
CA LYS A 145 8.79 8.24 1.64
C LYS A 145 7.71 7.45 2.39
N ILE A 146 6.92 6.65 1.67
CA ILE A 146 5.86 5.82 2.25
C ILE A 146 6.47 4.77 3.19
N GLU A 147 7.53 4.07 2.76
CA GLU A 147 8.25 3.11 3.58
C GLU A 147 8.75 3.74 4.88
N ASN A 148 9.34 4.94 4.79
CA ASN A 148 9.78 5.68 5.97
C ASN A 148 8.61 6.09 6.90
N SER A 149 7.45 6.48 6.33
CA SER A 149 6.26 6.79 7.13
C SER A 149 5.74 5.55 7.84
N ILE A 150 5.69 4.41 7.17
CA ILE A 150 5.31 3.12 7.77
C ILE A 150 6.30 2.75 8.89
N LYS A 151 7.61 2.86 8.64
CA LYS A 151 8.64 2.57 9.65
C LYS A 151 8.56 3.49 10.86
N LYS A 152 8.26 4.76 10.70
CA LYS A 152 8.07 5.71 11.81
C LYS A 152 6.91 5.30 12.71
N VAL A 153 5.79 4.86 12.13
CA VAL A 153 4.59 4.44 12.88
C VAL A 153 4.80 3.08 13.56
N ILE A 154 5.49 2.15 12.91
CA ILE A 154 5.67 0.76 13.38
C ILE A 154 6.92 0.62 14.25
N GLY A 155 7.90 1.50 14.10
CA GLY A 155 9.18 1.43 14.77
C GLY A 155 10.25 0.62 14.03
N ASN A 156 11.53 0.87 14.41
CA ASN A 156 12.71 0.23 13.81
C ASN A 156 12.93 -1.23 14.28
N GLU A 157 11.93 -1.93 14.79
CA GLU A 157 12.09 -3.30 15.29
C GLU A 157 12.31 -4.36 14.19
N ILE A 158 12.42 -3.93 12.92
CA ILE A 158 12.62 -4.83 11.78
C ILE A 158 14.07 -4.73 11.29
N GLU A 159 15.04 -5.00 12.14
CA GLU A 159 16.34 -5.53 11.71
C GLU A 159 16.30 -7.06 11.78
N VAL A 160 15.57 -7.67 10.86
CA VAL A 160 15.69 -9.11 10.63
C VAL A 160 16.46 -9.33 9.35
N SER A 161 17.32 -10.33 9.39
CA SER A 161 18.14 -10.74 8.27
C SER A 161 17.31 -10.74 6.96
N ASN A 162 17.44 -9.67 6.20
CA ASN A 162 16.77 -9.49 4.91
C ASN A 162 16.99 -10.67 3.95
N LYS A 163 18.02 -11.46 4.17
CA LYS A 163 18.41 -12.60 3.36
C LYS A 163 17.34 -13.71 3.37
N GLU A 164 16.86 -14.10 4.56
CA GLU A 164 15.88 -15.20 4.67
C GLU A 164 14.52 -14.83 4.08
N ILE A 165 14.17 -13.54 4.13
CA ILE A 165 12.93 -13.01 3.55
C ILE A 165 13.03 -12.91 2.03
N ILE A 166 14.17 -12.42 1.53
CA ILE A 166 14.45 -12.36 0.10
C ILE A 166 14.46 -13.77 -0.49
N ASP A 167 15.12 -14.73 0.17
CA ASP A 167 15.19 -16.11 -0.27
C ASP A 167 13.79 -16.75 -0.33
N ARG A 168 12.93 -16.48 0.65
CA ARG A 168 11.53 -16.94 0.65
C ARG A 168 10.67 -16.24 -0.39
N ALA A 169 10.81 -14.92 -0.57
CA ALA A 169 10.09 -14.17 -1.60
C ALA A 169 10.51 -14.62 -3.01
N LEU A 170 11.79 -14.90 -3.22
CA LEU A 170 12.29 -15.47 -4.46
C LEU A 170 11.77 -16.90 -4.69
N LEU A 171 11.71 -17.72 -3.64
CA LEU A 171 11.13 -19.07 -3.72
C LEU A 171 9.64 -19.01 -4.10
N TRP A 172 8.85 -18.16 -3.46
CA TRP A 172 7.42 -17.98 -3.77
C TRP A 172 7.22 -17.35 -5.16
N GLY A 173 8.04 -16.39 -5.55
CA GLY A 173 8.01 -15.78 -6.88
C GLY A 173 8.32 -16.81 -7.99
N SER A 174 9.34 -17.64 -7.79
CA SER A 174 9.70 -18.70 -8.72
C SER A 174 8.65 -19.82 -8.77
N LEU A 175 8.04 -20.16 -7.63
CA LEU A 175 6.94 -21.13 -7.56
C LEU A 175 5.70 -20.65 -8.32
N ASN A 176 5.35 -19.37 -8.19
CA ASN A 176 4.25 -18.76 -8.92
C ASN A 176 4.51 -18.71 -10.43
N LEU A 177 5.73 -18.35 -10.85
CA LEU A 177 6.12 -18.41 -12.26
C LEU A 177 6.02 -19.83 -12.82
N TYR A 178 6.47 -20.85 -12.04
CA TYR A 178 6.34 -22.24 -12.40
C TYR A 178 4.86 -22.69 -12.52
N LEU A 179 3.99 -22.25 -11.61
CA LEU A 179 2.57 -22.58 -11.68
C LEU A 179 1.86 -21.95 -12.89
N ILE A 180 2.36 -20.80 -13.37
CA ILE A 180 1.81 -20.10 -14.54
C ILE A 180 2.24 -20.79 -15.85
N ASP A 181 3.52 -21.11 -16.01
CA ASP A 181 4.05 -21.66 -17.27
C ASP A 181 4.14 -23.19 -17.30
N LYS A 182 4.02 -23.84 -16.13
CA LYS A 182 4.10 -25.32 -15.95
C LYS A 182 5.35 -25.95 -16.55
N LYS A 183 6.44 -25.20 -16.72
CA LYS A 183 7.70 -25.65 -17.27
C LYS A 183 8.83 -25.47 -16.26
N PHE A 184 9.51 -26.56 -15.94
CA PHE A 184 10.71 -26.54 -15.11
C PHE A 184 11.92 -26.73 -16.03
N THR A 185 12.58 -25.64 -16.36
CA THR A 185 13.75 -25.72 -17.24
C THR A 185 14.99 -26.19 -16.48
N LYS A 186 15.94 -26.84 -17.18
CA LYS A 186 17.18 -27.32 -16.55
C LYS A 186 18.03 -26.23 -15.90
N SER A 187 17.90 -24.98 -16.35
CA SER A 187 18.58 -23.81 -15.74
C SER A 187 17.94 -23.35 -14.41
N GLU A 188 16.66 -23.67 -14.17
CA GLU A 188 15.94 -23.38 -12.94
C GLU A 188 16.16 -24.44 -11.86
N GLN A 189 16.57 -25.65 -12.27
CA GLN A 189 16.95 -26.75 -11.35
C GLN A 189 18.34 -26.57 -10.73
N SER A 190 19.19 -25.72 -11.29
CA SER A 190 20.59 -25.56 -10.89
C SER A 190 20.89 -24.31 -10.03
N LYS A 191 19.87 -23.57 -9.64
CA LYS A 191 19.93 -22.42 -8.74
C LYS A 191 19.21 -22.71 -7.45
#